data_445a8c23803717826514bb8cf46d73c8
#
_entry.id   445a8c23803717826514bb8cf46d73c8
#
_cell.length_a   1.000
_cell.length_b   1.000
_cell.length_c   1.000
_cell.angle_alpha   90.00
_cell.angle_beta   90.00
_cell.angle_gamma   90.00
#
_symmetry.space_group_name_H-M   'P 1'
#
loop_
_entity.id
_entity.type
_entity.pdbx_description
1 polymer ?
#
loop_
_entity_poly.entity_id
_entity_poly.type
_entity_poly.pdbx_seq_one_letter_code
_entity_poly.pdbx_strand_id
1 'polypeptide(L)'
;ATLPSRREEAHHQIDYLGAAVLAGALSALVLGCTLGGTTYGWGSPQIVGLMALAVALVGAFIVVERRAAEPILPLRLFGDRVFRVTSAIGLVVGFALFGSITYLPLFLQIVGGASPTSSGLQLLPLMGGLLLTSIGSGQIITRTGHYRPFPIIGTAIMTVGLVLLSTLTAHTSHLESSAFMFVLGLGLGCVMQVLVLAVQNAVDYRDLGVATSGATLFRSIGGSVGTAVLGSIFSNRLKAELASAQVGGNKSAGSLSSVSHLNSAAVKKLPPPLHDAYLQAFTHALTTVFAVAAAVAAVSFLLSWLLEERPLRGAAPASTGVGETFAVPKHTDSLAEASRALSVLVGRDGRRQLVARLAERAGVVLSPAACWLIARLHEAGAEGVDIVALCRSYDIPLGVGERARTELIDRGLVTLDGATVTGLTTEGHQIAERLMAERRASMERLLEGWSAGDPDLAGLLTRLAREVGREPPQEVAEPATPVGAGR
;
A
#
# COMPACT_ATOMS: atom_id res chain seq x y z
N ALA A 1 11.85 -11.24 -28.05
CA ALA A 1 10.52 -10.83 -27.63
C ALA A 1 10.58 -9.33 -27.38
N THR A 2 10.19 -8.52 -28.37
CA THR A 2 10.13 -7.07 -28.29
C THR A 2 8.73 -6.69 -27.79
N LEU A 3 8.65 -6.14 -26.59
CA LEU A 3 7.45 -5.45 -26.12
C LEU A 3 7.13 -4.32 -27.10
N PRO A 4 5.91 -4.21 -27.64
CA PRO A 4 5.53 -3.07 -28.45
C PRO A 4 5.56 -1.83 -27.55
N SER A 5 6.52 -0.94 -27.81
CA SER A 5 6.55 0.36 -27.18
C SER A 5 5.39 1.20 -27.75
N ARG A 6 4.24 1.22 -27.08
CA ARG A 6 3.25 2.26 -27.30
C ARG A 6 3.84 3.56 -26.74
N ARG A 7 4.36 4.39 -27.62
CA ARG A 7 4.58 5.80 -27.34
C ARG A 7 3.19 6.45 -27.31
N GLU A 8 2.60 6.56 -26.12
CA GLU A 8 1.64 7.62 -25.86
C GLU A 8 2.48 8.91 -25.85
N GLU A 9 2.30 9.75 -26.83
CA GLU A 9 2.81 11.13 -26.85
C GLU A 9 1.94 12.01 -25.91
N ALA A 10 1.83 11.60 -24.67
CA ALA A 10 1.44 12.52 -23.62
C ALA A 10 2.67 13.36 -23.36
N HIS A 11 2.67 14.62 -23.82
CA HIS A 11 3.65 15.62 -23.44
C HIS A 11 3.48 15.92 -21.95
N HIS A 12 4.03 15.05 -21.07
CA HIS A 12 4.11 15.31 -19.65
C HIS A 12 5.07 16.47 -19.41
N GLN A 13 4.54 17.59 -18.91
CA GLN A 13 5.34 18.74 -18.51
C GLN A 13 5.82 18.52 -17.07
N ILE A 14 7.10 18.18 -16.92
CA ILE A 14 7.72 18.04 -15.60
C ILE A 14 7.83 19.43 -14.96
N ASP A 15 7.32 19.60 -13.75
CA ASP A 15 7.47 20.83 -12.96
C ASP A 15 8.88 20.93 -12.36
N TYR A 16 9.86 21.32 -13.19
CA TYR A 16 11.23 21.54 -12.74
C TYR A 16 11.35 22.65 -11.69
N LEU A 17 10.49 23.67 -11.77
CA LEU A 17 10.50 24.78 -10.81
C LEU A 17 10.03 24.31 -9.44
N GLY A 18 8.91 23.60 -9.37
CA GLY A 18 8.42 22.98 -8.13
C GLY A 18 9.45 22.04 -7.51
N ALA A 19 10.09 21.19 -8.34
CA ALA A 19 11.13 20.27 -7.89
C ALA A 19 12.34 21.03 -7.28
N ALA A 20 12.83 22.08 -7.94
CA ALA A 20 13.96 22.86 -7.46
C ALA A 20 13.63 23.62 -6.16
N VAL A 21 12.44 24.21 -6.07
CA VAL A 21 11.99 24.93 -4.86
C VAL A 21 11.80 23.97 -3.69
N LEU A 22 11.19 22.80 -3.93
CA LEU A 22 11.03 21.76 -2.91
C LEU A 22 12.38 21.23 -2.42
N ALA A 23 13.30 20.92 -3.35
CA ALA A 23 14.66 20.48 -3.00
C ALA A 23 15.41 21.55 -2.18
N GLY A 24 15.28 22.82 -2.55
CA GLY A 24 15.84 23.96 -1.80
C GLY A 24 15.24 24.07 -0.40
N ALA A 25 13.92 23.93 -0.26
CA ALA A 25 13.23 23.98 1.02
C ALA A 25 13.70 22.85 1.96
N LEU A 26 13.77 21.62 1.44
CA LEU A 26 14.23 20.44 2.20
C LEU A 26 15.71 20.58 2.58
N SER A 27 16.55 21.04 1.66
CA SER A 27 17.98 21.27 1.94
C SER A 27 18.17 22.30 3.04
N ALA A 28 17.47 23.44 2.97
CA ALA A 28 17.55 24.48 4.01
C ALA A 28 17.07 23.95 5.37
N LEU A 29 15.97 23.19 5.41
CA LEU A 29 15.44 22.58 6.62
C LEU A 29 16.42 21.57 7.25
N VAL A 30 16.95 20.65 6.44
CA VAL A 30 17.87 19.60 6.90
C VAL A 30 19.19 20.22 7.38
N LEU A 31 19.75 21.20 6.64
CA LEU A 31 20.94 21.93 7.05
C LEU A 31 20.72 22.68 8.37
N GLY A 32 19.60 23.39 8.50
CA GLY A 32 19.25 24.07 9.73
C GLY A 32 19.16 23.13 10.92
N CYS A 33 18.52 21.96 10.77
CA CYS A 33 18.43 20.94 11.83
C CYS A 33 19.77 20.29 12.13
N THR A 34 20.63 20.04 11.13
CA THR A 34 21.92 19.36 11.32
C THR A 34 22.96 20.30 11.94
N LEU A 35 23.03 21.56 11.51
CA LEU A 35 23.98 22.54 12.01
C LEU A 35 23.53 23.19 13.33
N GLY A 36 22.21 23.22 13.58
CA GLY A 36 21.62 23.76 14.79
C GLY A 36 21.98 22.94 16.02
N GLY A 37 22.51 23.61 17.05
CA GLY A 37 22.94 22.98 18.29
C GLY A 37 24.23 22.16 18.21
N THR A 38 24.79 21.96 17.01
CA THR A 38 26.06 21.24 16.81
C THR A 38 27.20 22.19 16.48
N THR A 39 27.07 22.95 15.40
CA THR A 39 28.06 23.91 14.90
C THR A 39 27.67 25.35 15.29
N TYR A 40 26.39 25.65 15.18
CA TYR A 40 25.83 26.97 15.53
C TYR A 40 24.73 26.82 16.59
N GLY A 41 24.64 27.76 17.52
CA GLY A 41 23.53 27.83 18.47
C GLY A 41 22.20 27.97 17.75
N TRP A 42 21.13 27.39 18.30
CA TRP A 42 19.77 27.48 17.72
C TRP A 42 19.27 28.92 17.48
N GLY A 43 19.69 29.87 18.31
CA GLY A 43 19.38 31.29 18.14
C GLY A 43 20.33 32.07 17.23
N SER A 44 21.30 31.40 16.58
CA SER A 44 22.25 32.10 15.69
C SER A 44 21.57 32.62 14.41
N PRO A 45 22.02 33.76 13.86
CA PRO A 45 21.46 34.29 12.62
C PRO A 45 21.48 33.30 11.45
N GLN A 46 22.49 32.41 11.40
CA GLN A 46 22.64 31.41 10.36
C GLN A 46 21.49 30.37 10.44
N ILE A 47 21.18 29.82 11.63
CA ILE A 47 20.14 28.85 11.81
C ILE A 47 18.75 29.46 11.64
N VAL A 48 18.54 30.66 12.22
CA VAL A 48 17.29 31.39 12.06
C VAL A 48 17.07 31.73 10.57
N GLY A 49 18.12 32.13 9.86
CA GLY A 49 18.08 32.40 8.42
C GLY A 49 17.75 31.18 7.58
N LEU A 50 18.36 30.00 7.89
CA LEU A 50 18.05 28.74 7.22
C LEU A 50 16.62 28.30 7.47
N MET A 51 16.12 28.41 8.71
CA MET A 51 14.73 28.06 9.03
C MET A 51 13.73 28.99 8.35
N ALA A 52 14.00 30.32 8.35
CA ALA A 52 13.19 31.27 7.64
C ALA A 52 13.19 31.04 6.12
N LEU A 53 14.35 30.70 5.55
CA LEU A 53 14.47 30.32 4.14
C LEU A 53 13.67 29.06 3.83
N ALA A 54 13.75 28.02 4.68
CA ALA A 54 12.97 26.80 4.50
C ALA A 54 11.46 27.08 4.49
N VAL A 55 10.97 27.88 5.43
CA VAL A 55 9.55 28.29 5.49
C VAL A 55 9.14 29.10 4.26
N ALA A 56 9.97 30.05 3.85
CA ALA A 56 9.71 30.86 2.66
C ALA A 56 9.67 30.03 1.38
N LEU A 57 10.58 29.06 1.23
CA LEU A 57 10.60 28.13 0.09
C LEU A 57 9.41 27.16 0.10
N VAL A 58 8.95 26.69 1.26
CA VAL A 58 7.70 25.90 1.35
C VAL A 58 6.51 26.75 0.91
N GLY A 59 6.43 28.02 1.33
CA GLY A 59 5.40 28.94 0.86
C GLY A 59 5.47 29.17 -0.66
N ALA A 60 6.66 29.34 -1.20
CA ALA A 60 6.89 29.49 -2.64
C ALA A 60 6.49 28.20 -3.39
N PHE A 61 6.83 27.03 -2.85
CA PHE A 61 6.42 25.73 -3.40
C PHE A 61 4.89 25.63 -3.53
N ILE A 62 4.14 25.99 -2.48
CA ILE A 62 2.67 25.98 -2.52
C ILE A 62 2.13 26.92 -3.62
N VAL A 63 2.77 28.06 -3.84
CA VAL A 63 2.36 29.00 -4.90
C VAL A 63 2.66 28.46 -6.28
N VAL A 64 3.82 27.83 -6.47
CA VAL A 64 4.22 27.17 -7.72
C VAL A 64 3.27 26.02 -8.05
N GLU A 65 3.01 25.12 -7.09
CA GLU A 65 2.11 23.99 -7.23
C GLU A 65 0.67 24.38 -7.63
N ARG A 66 0.19 25.54 -7.14
CA ARG A 66 -1.14 26.07 -7.52
C ARG A 66 -1.19 26.54 -8.97
N ARG A 67 -0.06 26.83 -9.59
CA ARG A 67 0.04 27.37 -10.96
C ARG A 67 0.58 26.36 -11.96
N ALA A 68 1.20 25.27 -11.50
CA ALA A 68 1.74 24.24 -12.35
C ALA A 68 0.63 23.52 -13.12
N ALA A 69 0.87 23.24 -14.41
CA ALA A 69 -0.04 22.47 -15.24
C ALA A 69 -0.11 21.00 -14.79
N GLU A 70 1.05 20.42 -14.45
CA GLU A 70 1.18 19.08 -13.86
C GLU A 70 1.95 19.18 -12.54
N PRO A 71 1.27 19.45 -11.42
CA PRO A 71 1.91 19.62 -10.12
C PRO A 71 2.51 18.31 -9.61
N ILE A 72 3.67 18.38 -8.95
CA ILE A 72 4.35 17.24 -8.30
C ILE A 72 3.48 16.68 -7.18
N LEU A 73 2.80 17.56 -6.44
CA LEU A 73 1.94 17.20 -5.32
C LEU A 73 0.63 17.99 -5.38
N PRO A 74 -0.37 17.54 -6.16
CA PRO A 74 -1.64 18.25 -6.30
C PRO A 74 -2.28 18.55 -4.96
N LEU A 75 -2.48 19.81 -4.64
CA LEU A 75 -3.04 20.25 -3.36
C LEU A 75 -4.46 19.71 -3.10
N ARG A 76 -5.19 19.31 -4.17
CA ARG A 76 -6.49 18.63 -4.07
C ARG A 76 -6.43 17.32 -3.30
N LEU A 77 -5.30 16.60 -3.31
CA LEU A 77 -5.12 15.37 -2.55
C LEU A 77 -5.24 15.60 -1.04
N PHE A 78 -4.86 16.77 -0.56
CA PHE A 78 -5.05 17.16 0.84
C PHE A 78 -6.52 17.43 1.21
N GLY A 79 -7.43 17.49 0.24
CA GLY A 79 -8.87 17.47 0.49
C GLY A 79 -9.35 16.12 1.03
N ASP A 80 -8.68 15.02 0.66
CA ASP A 80 -9.00 13.70 1.15
C ASP A 80 -8.43 13.45 2.55
N ARG A 81 -9.29 12.99 3.47
CA ARG A 81 -8.91 12.76 4.87
C ARG A 81 -7.93 11.61 5.00
N VAL A 82 -8.08 10.55 4.20
CA VAL A 82 -7.18 9.38 4.25
C VAL A 82 -5.79 9.80 3.82
N PHE A 83 -5.66 10.55 2.71
CA PHE A 83 -4.37 11.07 2.23
C PHE A 83 -3.67 11.95 3.28
N ARG A 84 -4.39 12.88 3.91
CA ARG A 84 -3.81 13.74 4.96
C ARG A 84 -3.30 12.95 6.15
N VAL A 85 -4.12 12.02 6.65
CA VAL A 85 -3.79 11.23 7.85
C VAL A 85 -2.64 10.27 7.54
N THR A 86 -2.66 9.57 6.42
CA THR A 86 -1.57 8.66 6.03
C THR A 86 -0.26 9.38 5.77
N SER A 87 -0.29 10.57 5.16
CA SER A 87 0.91 11.41 4.96
C SER A 87 1.48 11.89 6.30
N ALA A 88 0.63 12.31 7.24
CA ALA A 88 1.05 12.70 8.59
C ALA A 88 1.65 11.53 9.36
N ILE A 89 1.00 10.35 9.35
CA ILE A 89 1.55 9.12 9.95
C ILE A 89 2.88 8.77 9.27
N GLY A 90 2.93 8.81 7.94
CA GLY A 90 4.15 8.52 7.17
C GLY A 90 5.32 9.42 7.54
N LEU A 91 5.08 10.73 7.71
CA LEU A 91 6.10 11.69 8.14
C LEU A 91 6.63 11.36 9.55
N VAL A 92 5.74 11.10 10.50
CA VAL A 92 6.11 10.78 11.90
C VAL A 92 6.82 9.43 11.98
N VAL A 93 6.33 8.41 11.27
CA VAL A 93 6.98 7.09 11.17
C VAL A 93 8.33 7.21 10.50
N GLY A 94 8.44 8.00 9.43
CA GLY A 94 9.71 8.28 8.78
C GLY A 94 10.73 8.90 9.74
N PHE A 95 10.32 9.90 10.52
CA PHE A 95 11.15 10.53 11.54
C PHE A 95 11.71 9.52 12.55
N ALA A 96 10.83 8.69 13.13
CA ALA A 96 11.23 7.70 14.11
C ALA A 96 12.10 6.58 13.52
N LEU A 97 11.73 6.10 12.32
CA LEU A 97 12.40 5.01 11.62
C LEU A 97 13.84 5.36 11.23
N PHE A 98 14.01 6.40 10.39
CA PHE A 98 15.32 6.72 9.84
C PHE A 98 16.27 7.22 10.91
N GLY A 99 15.75 7.99 11.88
CA GLY A 99 16.52 8.38 13.04
C GLY A 99 17.04 7.17 13.83
N SER A 100 16.20 6.16 14.07
CA SER A 100 16.59 4.99 14.85
C SER A 100 17.51 4.05 14.06
N ILE A 101 17.20 3.75 12.80
CA ILE A 101 17.99 2.83 11.96
C ILE A 101 19.43 3.36 11.75
N THR A 102 19.62 4.67 11.67
CA THR A 102 20.95 5.27 11.51
C THR A 102 21.85 5.00 12.71
N TYR A 103 21.28 4.97 13.92
CA TYR A 103 22.07 4.84 15.16
C TYR A 103 22.22 3.41 15.65
N LEU A 104 21.41 2.46 15.22
CA LEU A 104 21.53 1.05 15.60
C LEU A 104 22.86 0.42 15.18
N PRO A 105 23.34 0.54 13.93
CA PRO A 105 24.67 0.02 13.56
C PRO A 105 25.80 0.67 14.36
N LEU A 106 25.66 1.95 14.69
CA LEU A 106 26.65 2.69 15.45
C LEU A 106 26.76 2.15 16.89
N PHE A 107 25.63 1.81 17.52
CA PHE A 107 25.59 1.14 18.81
C PHE A 107 26.32 -0.21 18.75
N LEU A 108 25.98 -1.05 17.76
CA LEU A 108 26.55 -2.38 17.59
C LEU A 108 28.05 -2.32 17.32
N GLN A 109 28.56 -1.29 16.64
CA GLN A 109 29.99 -1.12 16.35
C GLN A 109 30.75 -0.56 17.52
N ILE A 110 30.23 0.41 18.24
CA ILE A 110 30.94 1.10 19.32
C ILE A 110 30.81 0.34 20.64
N VAL A 111 29.58 -0.02 21.02
CA VAL A 111 29.31 -0.70 22.29
C VAL A 111 29.49 -2.21 22.14
N GLY A 112 28.93 -2.82 21.10
CA GLY A 112 29.07 -4.25 20.84
C GLY A 112 30.42 -4.67 20.22
N GLY A 113 31.27 -3.70 19.85
CA GLY A 113 32.59 -4.00 19.25
C GLY A 113 32.54 -4.69 17.88
N ALA A 114 31.35 -4.73 17.23
CA ALA A 114 31.12 -5.38 15.94
C ALA A 114 31.90 -4.67 14.80
N SER A 115 32.29 -5.41 13.78
CA SER A 115 32.80 -4.83 12.54
C SER A 115 31.64 -4.18 11.75
N PRO A 116 31.88 -3.26 10.80
CA PRO A 116 30.82 -2.70 9.96
C PRO A 116 29.96 -3.76 9.27
N THR A 117 30.58 -4.82 8.74
CA THR A 117 29.87 -5.94 8.11
C THR A 117 29.03 -6.73 9.12
N SER A 118 29.59 -7.05 10.28
CA SER A 118 28.88 -7.78 11.34
C SER A 118 27.71 -6.96 11.90
N SER A 119 27.89 -5.65 12.08
CA SER A 119 26.79 -4.78 12.54
C SER A 119 25.65 -4.72 11.53
N GLY A 120 25.92 -4.76 10.22
CA GLY A 120 24.91 -4.88 9.19
C GLY A 120 24.14 -6.21 9.27
N LEU A 121 24.83 -7.32 9.48
CA LEU A 121 24.20 -8.64 9.66
C LEU A 121 23.36 -8.71 10.95
N GLN A 122 23.79 -8.05 12.02
CA GLN A 122 23.03 -7.98 13.26
C GLN A 122 21.74 -7.17 13.16
N LEU A 123 21.49 -6.47 12.04
CA LEU A 123 20.17 -5.85 11.73
C LEU A 123 19.19 -6.83 11.08
N LEU A 124 19.60 -8.06 10.74
CA LEU A 124 18.69 -9.06 10.14
C LEU A 124 17.42 -9.31 10.97
N PRO A 125 17.42 -9.36 12.31
CA PRO A 125 16.20 -9.49 13.09
C PRO A 125 15.20 -8.39 12.82
N LEU A 126 15.62 -7.13 12.69
CA LEU A 126 14.76 -6.00 12.33
C LEU A 126 14.14 -6.19 10.94
N MET A 127 14.97 -6.58 9.95
CA MET A 127 14.49 -6.83 8.59
C MET A 127 13.57 -8.05 8.54
N GLY A 128 13.87 -9.10 9.32
CA GLY A 128 13.03 -10.29 9.46
C GLY A 128 11.65 -9.95 10.02
N GLY A 129 11.57 -9.15 11.09
CA GLY A 129 10.33 -8.66 11.66
C GLY A 129 9.52 -7.85 10.66
N LEU A 130 10.18 -6.93 9.94
CA LEU A 130 9.56 -6.09 8.92
C LEU A 130 8.96 -6.93 7.79
N LEU A 131 9.70 -7.87 7.23
CA LEU A 131 9.22 -8.73 6.14
C LEU A 131 8.07 -9.63 6.59
N LEU A 132 8.18 -10.24 7.77
CA LEU A 132 7.15 -11.12 8.33
C LEU A 132 5.80 -10.41 8.45
N THR A 133 5.79 -9.22 9.03
CA THR A 133 4.55 -8.47 9.22
C THR A 133 4.07 -7.75 7.96
N SER A 134 4.97 -7.33 7.09
CA SER A 134 4.59 -6.74 5.80
C SER A 134 3.87 -7.77 4.91
N ILE A 135 4.38 -8.99 4.82
CA ILE A 135 3.75 -10.08 4.07
C ILE A 135 2.47 -10.54 4.78
N GLY A 136 2.53 -10.73 6.11
CA GLY A 136 1.39 -11.21 6.90
C GLY A 136 0.23 -10.22 6.88
N SER A 137 0.48 -8.93 7.07
CA SER A 137 -0.56 -7.89 7.01
C SER A 137 -1.19 -7.81 5.62
N GLY A 138 -0.39 -7.88 4.56
CA GLY A 138 -0.89 -7.93 3.19
C GLY A 138 -1.84 -9.11 2.94
N GLN A 139 -1.47 -10.31 3.38
CA GLN A 139 -2.31 -11.52 3.24
C GLN A 139 -3.62 -11.43 4.05
N ILE A 140 -3.55 -10.90 5.28
CA ILE A 140 -4.74 -10.75 6.11
C ILE A 140 -5.67 -9.69 5.53
N ILE A 141 -5.13 -8.56 5.06
CA ILE A 141 -5.92 -7.48 4.45
C ILE A 141 -6.62 -7.96 3.19
N THR A 142 -5.96 -8.74 2.33
CA THR A 142 -6.59 -9.29 1.12
C THR A 142 -7.72 -10.26 1.42
N ARG A 143 -7.67 -10.99 2.54
CA ARG A 143 -8.71 -11.92 2.97
C ARG A 143 -9.87 -11.25 3.70
N THR A 144 -9.56 -10.25 4.53
CA THR A 144 -10.55 -9.61 5.43
C THR A 144 -11.15 -8.32 4.86
N GLY A 145 -10.45 -7.67 3.93
CA GLY A 145 -10.83 -6.36 3.41
C GLY A 145 -10.57 -5.19 4.36
N HIS A 146 -10.06 -5.44 5.57
CA HIS A 146 -9.87 -4.44 6.62
C HIS A 146 -8.40 -4.08 6.78
N TYR A 147 -8.03 -2.83 6.52
CA TYR A 147 -6.64 -2.36 6.63
C TYR A 147 -6.37 -1.47 7.86
N ARG A 148 -7.40 -0.79 8.41
CA ARG A 148 -7.27 0.17 9.51
C ARG A 148 -6.60 -0.37 10.78
N PRO A 149 -6.84 -1.61 11.24
CA PRO A 149 -6.22 -2.13 12.46
C PRO A 149 -4.69 -2.18 12.38
N PHE A 150 -4.11 -2.40 11.19
CA PHE A 150 -2.68 -2.64 11.03
C PHE A 150 -1.81 -1.40 11.34
N PRO A 151 -2.11 -0.18 10.85
CA PRO A 151 -1.39 1.01 11.27
C PRO A 151 -1.49 1.28 12.77
N ILE A 152 -2.63 1.01 13.40
CA ILE A 152 -2.83 1.20 14.84
C ILE A 152 -1.94 0.21 15.63
N ILE A 153 -2.04 -1.08 15.33
CA ILE A 153 -1.23 -2.12 15.97
C ILE A 153 0.25 -1.92 15.66
N GLY A 154 0.59 -1.63 14.41
CA GLY A 154 1.95 -1.45 13.95
C GLY A 154 2.65 -0.26 14.61
N THR A 155 1.99 0.88 14.73
CA THR A 155 2.55 2.06 15.43
C THR A 155 2.67 1.84 16.93
N ALA A 156 1.76 1.09 17.55
CA ALA A 156 1.87 0.68 18.95
C ALA A 156 3.10 -0.23 19.16
N ILE A 157 3.26 -1.29 18.34
CA ILE A 157 4.41 -2.20 18.42
C ILE A 157 5.71 -1.44 18.14
N MET A 158 5.73 -0.54 17.16
CA MET A 158 6.88 0.31 16.85
C MET A 158 7.27 1.18 18.07
N THR A 159 6.29 1.79 18.72
CA THR A 159 6.51 2.60 19.95
C THR A 159 7.11 1.73 21.05
N VAL A 160 6.55 0.54 21.29
CA VAL A 160 7.09 -0.41 22.28
C VAL A 160 8.52 -0.82 21.92
N GLY A 161 8.81 -1.13 20.66
CA GLY A 161 10.16 -1.47 20.19
C GLY A 161 11.18 -0.33 20.46
N LEU A 162 10.78 0.93 20.23
CA LEU A 162 11.64 2.10 20.51
C LEU A 162 11.81 2.34 22.01
N VAL A 163 10.78 2.11 22.82
CA VAL A 163 10.87 2.15 24.29
C VAL A 163 11.84 1.07 24.77
N LEU A 164 11.75 -0.16 24.26
CA LEU A 164 12.72 -1.22 24.59
C LEU A 164 14.14 -0.85 24.19
N LEU A 165 14.34 -0.27 23.00
CA LEU A 165 15.65 0.24 22.59
C LEU A 165 16.16 1.38 23.44
N SER A 166 15.28 2.18 24.07
CA SER A 166 15.68 3.23 25.02
C SER A 166 16.16 2.68 26.36
N THR A 167 15.97 1.41 26.66
CA THR A 167 16.47 0.73 27.88
C THR A 167 17.81 0.03 27.67
N LEU A 168 18.42 0.12 26.48
CA LEU A 168 19.73 -0.46 26.19
C LEU A 168 20.79 0.05 27.18
N THR A 169 21.69 -0.84 27.57
CA THR A 169 22.86 -0.55 28.42
C THR A 169 24.14 -0.98 27.72
N ALA A 170 25.27 -0.56 28.23
CA ALA A 170 26.57 -1.03 27.73
C ALA A 170 26.77 -2.55 27.89
N HIS A 171 25.98 -3.19 28.75
CA HIS A 171 26.09 -4.64 29.05
C HIS A 171 24.94 -5.46 28.46
N THR A 172 24.06 -4.84 27.69
CA THR A 172 22.93 -5.53 27.03
C THR A 172 23.42 -6.61 26.10
N SER A 173 22.88 -7.82 26.20
CA SER A 173 23.28 -8.96 25.39
C SER A 173 22.88 -8.77 23.91
N HIS A 174 23.61 -9.45 23.00
CA HIS A 174 23.27 -9.42 21.58
C HIS A 174 21.89 -10.01 21.29
N LEU A 175 21.45 -11.01 22.06
CA LEU A 175 20.11 -11.60 21.89
C LEU A 175 19.02 -10.62 22.28
N GLU A 176 19.19 -9.90 23.37
CA GLU A 176 18.25 -8.91 23.88
C GLU A 176 18.10 -7.73 22.91
N SER A 177 19.22 -7.16 22.45
CA SER A 177 19.21 -6.09 21.45
C SER A 177 18.59 -6.56 20.12
N SER A 178 18.84 -7.81 19.71
CA SER A 178 18.21 -8.42 18.53
C SER A 178 16.70 -8.59 18.70
N ALA A 179 16.24 -8.97 19.89
CA ALA A 179 14.80 -9.07 20.19
C ALA A 179 14.11 -7.70 20.13
N PHE A 180 14.75 -6.64 20.67
CA PHE A 180 14.20 -5.28 20.59
C PHE A 180 14.14 -4.77 19.14
N MET A 181 15.18 -5.04 18.35
CA MET A 181 15.18 -4.73 16.92
C MET A 181 14.10 -5.49 16.15
N PHE A 182 13.88 -6.77 16.48
CA PHE A 182 12.82 -7.58 15.87
C PHE A 182 11.43 -7.01 16.17
N VAL A 183 11.15 -6.63 17.43
CA VAL A 183 9.89 -5.97 17.82
C VAL A 183 9.68 -4.68 17.03
N LEU A 184 10.72 -3.84 16.92
CA LEU A 184 10.64 -2.63 16.09
C LEU A 184 10.30 -2.97 14.64
N GLY A 185 10.97 -4.00 14.07
CA GLY A 185 10.71 -4.48 12.72
C GLY A 185 9.28 -4.94 12.49
N LEU A 186 8.69 -5.68 13.45
CA LEU A 186 7.29 -6.10 13.40
C LEU A 186 6.33 -4.90 13.28
N GLY A 187 6.56 -3.85 14.08
CA GLY A 187 5.76 -2.63 14.02
C GLY A 187 5.86 -1.94 12.66
N LEU A 188 7.07 -1.79 12.16
CA LEU A 188 7.33 -1.13 10.88
C LEU A 188 6.68 -1.83 9.68
N GLY A 189 6.76 -3.17 9.63
CA GLY A 189 6.19 -3.96 8.55
C GLY A 189 4.65 -3.83 8.46
N CYS A 190 3.98 -3.74 9.62
CA CYS A 190 2.53 -3.50 9.68
C CYS A 190 2.13 -2.11 9.17
N VAL A 191 3.00 -1.11 9.27
CA VAL A 191 2.65 0.28 8.93
C VAL A 191 2.99 0.61 7.50
N MET A 192 4.23 0.31 7.07
CA MET A 192 4.78 0.87 5.83
C MET A 192 3.98 0.50 4.59
N GLN A 193 3.66 -0.79 4.45
CA GLN A 193 2.93 -1.29 3.28
C GLN A 193 1.45 -0.86 3.32
N VAL A 194 0.87 -0.85 4.52
CA VAL A 194 -0.55 -0.56 4.69
C VAL A 194 -0.87 0.91 4.45
N LEU A 195 0.03 1.84 4.80
CA LEU A 195 -0.18 3.27 4.48
C LEU A 195 -0.21 3.51 2.96
N VAL A 196 0.65 2.83 2.19
CA VAL A 196 0.66 2.92 0.73
C VAL A 196 -0.66 2.36 0.17
N LEU A 197 -1.09 1.20 0.65
CA LEU A 197 -2.36 0.59 0.25
C LEU A 197 -3.55 1.51 0.57
N ALA A 198 -3.59 2.11 1.77
CA ALA A 198 -4.66 3.03 2.17
C ALA A 198 -4.75 4.25 1.26
N VAL A 199 -3.61 4.84 0.90
CA VAL A 199 -3.55 5.97 -0.05
C VAL A 199 -4.04 5.56 -1.42
N GLN A 200 -3.55 4.44 -1.95
CA GLN A 200 -3.95 3.93 -3.27
C GLN A 200 -5.45 3.61 -3.33
N ASN A 201 -6.02 3.13 -2.23
CA ASN A 201 -7.45 2.84 -2.14
C ASN A 201 -8.33 4.10 -2.04
N ALA A 202 -7.77 5.21 -1.55
CA ALA A 202 -8.51 6.45 -1.30
C ALA A 202 -8.59 7.38 -2.51
N VAL A 203 -7.61 7.32 -3.43
CA VAL A 203 -7.49 8.26 -4.57
C VAL A 203 -7.94 7.65 -5.88
N ASP A 204 -8.30 8.49 -6.86
CA ASP A 204 -8.66 8.02 -8.20
C ASP A 204 -7.48 7.40 -8.95
N TYR A 205 -7.76 6.52 -9.93
CA TYR A 205 -6.73 5.84 -10.71
C TYR A 205 -5.74 6.80 -11.38
N ARG A 206 -6.20 7.98 -11.81
CA ARG A 206 -5.35 9.03 -12.41
C ARG A 206 -4.31 9.57 -11.42
N ASP A 207 -4.62 9.55 -10.13
CA ASP A 207 -3.80 10.14 -9.07
C ASP A 207 -2.96 9.11 -8.32
N LEU A 208 -3.06 7.81 -8.64
CA LEU A 208 -2.37 6.72 -7.93
C LEU A 208 -0.86 6.95 -7.84
N GLY A 209 -0.23 7.29 -8.95
CA GLY A 209 1.22 7.55 -9.00
C GLY A 209 1.63 8.72 -8.12
N VAL A 210 0.93 9.84 -8.26
CA VAL A 210 1.22 11.07 -7.52
C VAL A 210 0.90 10.93 -6.03
N ALA A 211 -0.19 10.26 -5.68
CA ALA A 211 -0.54 10.02 -4.29
C ALA A 211 0.43 9.07 -3.58
N THR A 212 0.89 8.02 -4.29
CA THR A 212 1.88 7.08 -3.75
C THR A 212 3.25 7.74 -3.58
N SER A 213 3.71 8.51 -4.58
CA SER A 213 4.95 9.28 -4.47
C SER A 213 4.87 10.38 -3.41
N GLY A 214 3.71 11.05 -3.28
CA GLY A 214 3.45 12.02 -2.21
C GLY A 214 3.57 11.40 -0.81
N ALA A 215 2.91 10.26 -0.56
CA ALA A 215 3.03 9.55 0.73
C ALA A 215 4.48 9.14 1.04
N THR A 216 5.23 8.69 0.01
CA THR A 216 6.64 8.35 0.14
C THR A 216 7.51 9.58 0.40
N LEU A 217 7.20 10.71 -0.25
CA LEU A 217 7.86 12.00 -0.03
C LEU A 217 7.73 12.45 1.42
N PHE A 218 6.52 12.45 2.01
CA PHE A 218 6.33 12.82 3.41
C PHE A 218 7.12 11.93 4.36
N ARG A 219 7.17 10.63 4.11
CA ARG A 219 8.00 9.71 4.88
C ARG A 219 9.49 10.03 4.75
N SER A 220 9.98 10.35 3.56
CA SER A 220 11.37 10.71 3.32
C SER A 220 11.73 12.05 3.96
N ILE A 221 10.84 13.04 3.92
CA ILE A 221 10.98 14.30 4.64
C ILE A 221 11.10 14.05 6.14
N GLY A 222 10.16 13.25 6.69
CA GLY A 222 10.20 12.84 8.08
C GLY A 222 11.52 12.18 8.44
N GLY A 223 12.01 11.27 7.59
CA GLY A 223 13.29 10.60 7.76
C GLY A 223 14.50 11.55 7.77
N SER A 224 14.57 12.46 6.83
CA SER A 224 15.67 13.45 6.75
C SER A 224 15.67 14.38 7.96
N VAL A 225 14.52 14.90 8.33
CA VAL A 225 14.36 15.77 9.51
C VAL A 225 14.64 14.96 10.79
N GLY A 226 14.12 13.74 10.88
CA GLY A 226 14.34 12.83 12.02
C GLY A 226 15.81 12.55 12.23
N THR A 227 16.55 12.18 11.20
CA THR A 227 17.99 11.92 11.28
C THR A 227 18.75 13.17 11.71
N ALA A 228 18.42 14.34 11.19
CA ALA A 228 19.07 15.61 11.53
C ALA A 228 18.79 16.02 12.99
N VAL A 229 17.53 16.00 13.43
CA VAL A 229 17.13 16.38 14.79
C VAL A 229 17.68 15.40 15.82
N LEU A 230 17.48 14.11 15.60
CA LEU A 230 17.97 13.07 16.51
C LEU A 230 19.51 13.02 16.54
N GLY A 231 20.16 13.37 15.42
CA GLY A 231 21.61 13.57 15.34
C GLY A 231 22.12 14.71 16.20
N SER A 232 21.42 15.83 16.14
CA SER A 232 21.73 16.99 16.99
C SER A 232 21.53 16.66 18.48
N ILE A 233 20.43 15.97 18.85
CA ILE A 233 20.17 15.52 20.22
C ILE A 233 21.28 14.57 20.68
N PHE A 234 21.65 13.57 19.83
CA PHE A 234 22.72 12.64 20.12
C PHE A 234 24.05 13.35 20.40
N SER A 235 24.48 14.23 19.46
CA SER A 235 25.75 14.96 19.57
C SER A 235 25.81 15.83 20.83
N ASN A 236 24.72 16.54 21.13
CA ASN A 236 24.67 17.43 22.30
C ASN A 236 24.66 16.62 23.62
N ARG A 237 23.89 15.53 23.65
CA ARG A 237 23.88 14.64 24.85
C ARG A 237 25.21 13.96 25.05
N LEU A 238 25.83 13.45 24.00
CA LEU A 238 27.17 12.83 24.10
C LEU A 238 28.20 13.82 24.62
N LYS A 239 28.22 15.06 24.12
CA LYS A 239 29.10 16.12 24.64
C LYS A 239 28.87 16.41 26.12
N ALA A 240 27.60 16.52 26.53
CA ALA A 240 27.22 16.79 27.92
C ALA A 240 27.61 15.64 28.86
N GLU A 241 27.36 14.38 28.46
CA GLU A 241 27.74 13.19 29.25
C GLU A 241 29.27 13.06 29.37
N LEU A 242 30.02 13.30 28.28
CA LEU A 242 31.46 13.29 28.31
C LEU A 242 32.06 14.43 29.17
N ALA A 243 31.42 15.59 29.19
CA ALA A 243 31.82 16.72 30.02
C ALA A 243 31.55 16.46 31.52
N SER A 244 30.51 15.68 31.85
CA SER A 244 30.15 15.32 33.22
C SER A 244 30.94 14.10 33.76
N ALA A 245 31.52 13.30 32.85
CA ALA A 245 32.28 12.10 33.23
C ALA A 245 33.58 12.48 33.97
N GLN A 246 33.60 12.23 35.28
CA GLN A 246 34.83 12.41 36.13
C GLN A 246 35.68 11.17 36.02
N VAL A 247 36.80 11.25 35.32
CA VAL A 247 37.77 10.15 35.24
C VAL A 247 38.95 10.44 36.20
N GLY A 248 39.07 9.67 37.27
CA GLY A 248 40.25 9.64 38.12
C GLY A 248 40.49 10.90 38.97
N GLY A 249 39.48 11.67 39.35
CA GLY A 249 39.61 12.84 40.26
C GLY A 249 40.23 14.09 39.64
N ASN A 250 40.66 14.05 38.41
CA ASN A 250 41.13 15.21 37.65
C ASN A 250 40.10 15.59 36.58
N LYS A 251 39.73 16.87 36.52
CA LYS A 251 38.86 17.42 35.47
C LYS A 251 39.57 17.36 34.13
N SER A 252 39.70 16.21 33.53
CA SER A 252 40.22 16.02 32.16
C SER A 252 39.16 16.37 31.09
N ALA A 253 38.28 17.35 31.41
CA ALA A 253 37.21 17.78 30.52
C ALA A 253 37.70 18.27 29.14
N GLY A 254 38.96 18.74 29.06
CA GLY A 254 39.55 19.18 27.78
C GLY A 254 39.95 18.08 26.82
N SER A 255 40.25 16.87 27.31
CA SER A 255 40.65 15.76 26.44
C SER A 255 39.47 14.93 25.93
N LEU A 256 38.35 14.91 26.68
CA LEU A 256 37.16 14.13 26.30
C LEU A 256 36.26 14.86 25.31
N SER A 257 36.21 16.20 25.30
CA SER A 257 35.45 16.96 24.32
C SER A 257 36.01 16.83 22.88
N SER A 258 37.29 16.59 22.72
CA SER A 258 37.90 16.32 21.42
C SER A 258 37.64 14.89 20.90
N VAL A 259 37.06 14.01 21.75
CA VAL A 259 36.88 12.59 21.50
C VAL A 259 35.42 12.30 21.02
N SER A 260 34.57 13.31 20.90
CA SER A 260 33.14 13.15 20.54
C SER A 260 32.87 12.56 19.14
N HIS A 261 33.90 12.46 18.30
CA HIS A 261 33.80 11.95 16.92
C HIS A 261 34.72 10.75 16.64
N LEU A 262 35.09 9.97 17.67
CA LEU A 262 35.91 8.78 17.48
C LEU A 262 35.19 7.69 16.71
N ASN A 263 35.92 7.07 15.80
CA ASN A 263 35.50 5.82 15.18
C ASN A 263 35.74 4.64 16.13
N SER A 264 35.06 3.50 15.88
CA SER A 264 35.14 2.29 16.69
C SER A 264 36.61 1.83 16.95
N ALA A 265 37.51 2.04 15.99
CA ALA A 265 38.94 1.65 16.12
C ALA A 265 39.70 2.54 17.12
N ALA A 266 39.35 3.83 17.19
CA ALA A 266 39.97 4.76 18.13
C ALA A 266 39.45 4.57 19.55
N VAL A 267 38.16 4.25 19.72
CA VAL A 267 37.56 3.94 21.03
C VAL A 267 38.20 2.73 21.68
N LYS A 268 38.51 1.67 20.91
CA LYS A 268 39.22 0.47 21.41
C LYS A 268 40.65 0.72 21.92
N LYS A 269 41.28 1.84 21.54
CA LYS A 269 42.63 2.21 21.98
C LYS A 269 42.64 3.10 23.24
N LEU A 270 41.48 3.46 23.76
CA LEU A 270 41.36 4.26 24.98
C LEU A 270 41.82 3.43 26.22
N PRO A 271 42.45 4.07 27.21
CA PRO A 271 42.72 3.44 28.52
C PRO A 271 41.43 2.92 29.15
N PRO A 272 41.46 1.77 29.88
CA PRO A 272 40.24 1.13 30.40
C PRO A 272 39.25 2.06 31.10
N PRO A 273 39.64 2.94 32.06
CA PRO A 273 38.67 3.80 32.72
C PRO A 273 38.03 4.85 31.79
N LEU A 274 38.73 5.26 30.75
CA LEU A 274 38.25 6.20 29.75
C LEU A 274 37.35 5.53 28.73
N HIS A 275 37.67 4.29 28.39
CA HIS A 275 36.88 3.45 27.51
C HIS A 275 35.48 3.18 28.10
N ASP A 276 35.41 2.74 29.37
CA ASP A 276 34.12 2.44 30.01
C ASP A 276 33.28 3.71 30.20
N ALA A 277 33.87 4.83 30.59
CA ALA A 277 33.21 6.10 30.69
C ALA A 277 32.64 6.57 29.33
N TYR A 278 33.40 6.35 28.23
CA TYR A 278 32.94 6.68 26.88
C TYR A 278 31.77 5.80 26.45
N LEU A 279 31.84 4.47 26.68
CA LEU A 279 30.77 3.55 26.34
C LEU A 279 29.45 3.88 27.09
N GLN A 280 29.55 4.23 28.37
CA GLN A 280 28.41 4.66 29.17
C GLN A 280 27.81 5.96 28.62
N ALA A 281 28.62 7.00 28.42
CA ALA A 281 28.19 8.29 27.87
C ALA A 281 27.52 8.12 26.49
N PHE A 282 28.13 7.29 25.63
CA PHE A 282 27.62 6.97 24.31
C PHE A 282 26.24 6.27 24.39
N THR A 283 26.13 5.27 25.27
CA THR A 283 24.89 4.52 25.45
C THR A 283 23.78 5.42 25.99
N HIS A 284 24.06 6.27 26.98
CA HIS A 284 23.08 7.24 27.54
C HIS A 284 22.63 8.26 26.48
N ALA A 285 23.55 8.76 25.66
CA ALA A 285 23.18 9.66 24.57
C ALA A 285 22.25 8.96 23.56
N LEU A 286 22.53 7.69 23.24
CA LEU A 286 21.76 6.92 22.28
C LEU A 286 20.39 6.51 22.80
N THR A 287 20.29 6.08 24.07
CA THR A 287 19.00 5.76 24.68
C THR A 287 18.08 6.97 24.76
N THR A 288 18.66 8.17 24.96
CA THR A 288 17.89 9.43 24.85
C THR A 288 17.30 9.63 23.45
N VAL A 289 18.07 9.32 22.39
CA VAL A 289 17.58 9.38 21.01
C VAL A 289 16.39 8.42 20.80
N PHE A 290 16.51 7.18 21.26
CA PHE A 290 15.43 6.20 21.15
C PHE A 290 14.20 6.60 21.99
N ALA A 291 14.38 7.20 23.17
CA ALA A 291 13.27 7.69 23.98
C ALA A 291 12.51 8.83 23.28
N VAL A 292 13.22 9.77 22.66
CA VAL A 292 12.60 10.85 21.85
C VAL A 292 11.90 10.26 20.63
N ALA A 293 12.55 9.32 19.93
CA ALA A 293 11.92 8.64 18.80
C ALA A 293 10.65 7.87 19.22
N ALA A 294 10.65 7.24 20.41
CA ALA A 294 9.47 6.57 20.97
C ALA A 294 8.34 7.55 21.27
N ALA A 295 8.64 8.71 21.83
CA ALA A 295 7.64 9.75 22.07
C ALA A 295 7.02 10.25 20.75
N VAL A 296 7.84 10.46 19.72
CA VAL A 296 7.36 10.82 18.38
C VAL A 296 6.54 9.68 17.77
N ALA A 297 6.98 8.43 17.92
CA ALA A 297 6.23 7.26 17.45
C ALA A 297 4.87 7.12 18.15
N ALA A 298 4.76 7.47 19.42
CA ALA A 298 3.47 7.52 20.13
C ALA A 298 2.50 8.52 19.51
N VAL A 299 2.99 9.62 18.95
CA VAL A 299 2.15 10.55 18.19
C VAL A 299 1.58 9.88 16.95
N SER A 300 2.38 9.03 16.24
CA SER A 300 1.85 8.29 15.08
C SER A 300 0.79 7.27 15.48
N PHE A 301 0.90 6.66 16.66
CA PHE A 301 -0.15 5.79 17.22
C PHE A 301 -1.46 6.55 17.42
N LEU A 302 -1.41 7.75 18.01
CA LEU A 302 -2.60 8.58 18.18
C LEU A 302 -3.20 9.01 16.83
N LEU A 303 -2.36 9.40 15.87
CA LEU A 303 -2.80 9.76 14.54
C LEU A 303 -3.43 8.58 13.78
N SER A 304 -3.00 7.35 14.04
CA SER A 304 -3.54 6.14 13.39
C SER A 304 -5.02 5.90 13.71
N TRP A 305 -5.52 6.38 14.85
CA TRP A 305 -6.94 6.31 15.20
C TRP A 305 -7.81 7.21 14.33
N LEU A 306 -7.23 8.28 13.76
CA LEU A 306 -7.92 9.18 12.84
C LEU A 306 -8.07 8.62 11.42
N LEU A 307 -7.39 7.49 11.13
CA LEU A 307 -7.46 6.85 9.82
C LEU A 307 -8.87 6.29 9.59
N GLU A 308 -9.47 6.72 8.50
CA GLU A 308 -10.77 6.26 8.04
C GLU A 308 -10.61 4.98 7.23
N GLU A 309 -11.47 4.01 7.50
CA GLU A 309 -11.51 2.78 6.71
C GLU A 309 -12.45 2.94 5.53
N ARG A 310 -11.94 2.61 4.35
CA ARG A 310 -12.75 2.55 3.12
C ARG A 310 -12.73 1.14 2.57
N PRO A 311 -13.86 0.62 2.04
CA PRO A 311 -13.87 -0.68 1.42
C PRO A 311 -12.83 -0.74 0.31
N LEU A 312 -12.04 -1.83 0.26
CA LEU A 312 -10.99 -2.00 -0.74
C LEU A 312 -11.61 -2.05 -2.13
N ARG A 313 -11.10 -1.23 -3.03
CA ARG A 313 -11.47 -1.27 -4.45
C ARG A 313 -11.01 -2.61 -5.03
N GLY A 314 -11.97 -3.43 -5.47
CA GLY A 314 -11.66 -4.74 -6.06
C GLY A 314 -11.61 -5.90 -5.09
N ALA A 315 -12.11 -5.75 -3.86
CA ALA A 315 -12.43 -6.89 -3.02
C ALA A 315 -13.70 -7.61 -3.54
N ALA A 316 -13.61 -8.11 -4.77
CA ALA A 316 -14.28 -9.37 -5.07
C ALA A 316 -13.54 -10.43 -4.25
N PRO A 317 -14.23 -11.42 -3.61
CA PRO A 317 -13.58 -12.42 -2.77
C PRO A 317 -12.42 -13.05 -3.54
N ALA A 318 -11.22 -12.88 -3.01
CA ALA A 318 -10.00 -13.37 -3.62
C ALA A 318 -9.99 -14.90 -3.57
N SER A 319 -10.31 -15.50 -4.70
CA SER A 319 -9.73 -16.79 -5.06
C SER A 319 -8.59 -16.45 -6.03
N THR A 320 -7.39 -16.39 -5.55
CA THR A 320 -6.11 -16.70 -6.23
C THR A 320 -4.98 -15.81 -5.73
N GLY A 321 -3.81 -16.39 -5.68
CA GLY A 321 -2.63 -16.01 -4.91
C GLY A 321 -1.99 -14.65 -5.23
N VAL A 322 -1.10 -14.28 -4.32
CA VAL A 322 -0.30 -13.06 -4.18
C VAL A 322 0.52 -12.66 -5.44
N GLY A 323 0.40 -13.40 -6.55
CA GLY A 323 1.10 -13.11 -7.83
C GLY A 323 0.34 -12.20 -8.79
N GLU A 324 -0.97 -11.98 -8.63
CA GLU A 324 -1.77 -11.28 -9.65
C GLU A 324 -1.95 -9.77 -9.43
N THR A 325 -1.57 -9.22 -8.30
CA THR A 325 -1.64 -7.76 -8.06
C THR A 325 -0.58 -6.99 -8.87
N PHE A 326 0.41 -7.70 -9.44
CA PHE A 326 1.43 -7.18 -10.35
C PHE A 326 1.41 -7.86 -11.72
N ALA A 327 0.41 -8.67 -12.02
CA ALA A 327 0.31 -9.32 -13.32
C ALA A 327 -0.19 -8.31 -14.35
N VAL A 328 0.68 -8.01 -15.31
CA VAL A 328 0.31 -7.46 -16.62
C VAL A 328 -0.87 -8.28 -17.17
N PRO A 329 -1.93 -7.64 -17.72
CA PRO A 329 -3.09 -8.35 -18.26
C PRO A 329 -2.68 -9.49 -19.19
N LYS A 330 -3.10 -10.71 -18.87
CA LYS A 330 -2.67 -11.94 -19.60
C LYS A 330 -3.40 -12.15 -20.93
N HIS A 331 -4.29 -11.26 -21.32
CA HIS A 331 -5.06 -11.41 -22.55
C HIS A 331 -4.83 -10.24 -23.52
N THR A 332 -4.35 -10.59 -24.70
CA THR A 332 -4.17 -9.71 -25.87
C THR A 332 -5.48 -9.27 -26.52
N ASP A 333 -6.64 -9.64 -25.95
CA ASP A 333 -7.95 -9.32 -26.50
C ASP A 333 -8.60 -8.20 -25.67
N SER A 334 -8.61 -6.98 -26.23
CA SER A 334 -9.20 -5.78 -25.64
C SER A 334 -10.72 -5.91 -25.37
N LEU A 335 -11.41 -6.75 -26.13
CA LEU A 335 -12.82 -7.07 -25.99
C LEU A 335 -13.12 -7.88 -24.73
N ALA A 336 -12.25 -8.83 -24.38
CA ALA A 336 -12.38 -9.63 -23.16
C ALA A 336 -12.17 -8.78 -21.90
N GLU A 337 -11.24 -7.81 -21.96
CA GLU A 337 -10.96 -6.89 -20.87
C GLU A 337 -12.09 -5.88 -20.64
N ALA A 338 -12.64 -5.30 -21.71
CA ALA A 338 -13.80 -4.44 -21.67
C ALA A 338 -15.04 -5.18 -21.14
N SER A 339 -15.26 -6.44 -21.57
CA SER A 339 -16.33 -7.30 -21.08
C SER A 339 -16.21 -7.59 -19.57
N ARG A 340 -14.99 -7.81 -19.08
CA ARG A 340 -14.73 -8.03 -17.65
C ARG A 340 -14.99 -6.75 -16.84
N ALA A 341 -14.48 -5.60 -17.30
CA ALA A 341 -14.73 -4.30 -16.66
C ALA A 341 -16.22 -3.95 -16.61
N LEU A 342 -16.95 -4.16 -17.70
CA LEU A 342 -18.39 -3.96 -17.76
C LEU A 342 -19.14 -4.87 -16.78
N SER A 343 -18.74 -6.13 -16.66
CA SER A 343 -19.36 -7.09 -15.76
C SER A 343 -19.18 -6.72 -14.27
N VAL A 344 -18.13 -6.02 -13.93
CA VAL A 344 -17.86 -5.50 -12.57
C VAL A 344 -18.74 -4.27 -12.28
N LEU A 345 -18.88 -3.37 -13.26
CA LEU A 345 -19.62 -2.11 -13.11
C LEU A 345 -21.14 -2.29 -13.04
N VAL A 346 -21.68 -3.31 -13.69
CA VAL A 346 -23.13 -3.54 -13.85
C VAL A 346 -23.81 -4.10 -12.60
N GLY A 347 -23.08 -4.57 -11.59
CA GLY A 347 -23.66 -5.14 -10.35
C GLY A 347 -24.41 -6.48 -10.57
N ARG A 348 -24.92 -7.10 -9.47
CA ARG A 348 -25.58 -8.43 -9.54
C ARG A 348 -26.90 -8.43 -10.32
N ASP A 349 -27.72 -7.42 -10.10
CA ASP A 349 -29.06 -7.36 -10.73
C ASP A 349 -28.97 -6.97 -12.21
N GLY A 350 -28.10 -6.04 -12.55
CA GLY A 350 -27.82 -5.69 -13.94
C GLY A 350 -27.22 -6.84 -14.74
N ARG A 351 -26.37 -7.70 -14.13
CA ARG A 351 -25.85 -8.91 -14.79
C ARG A 351 -26.95 -9.92 -15.12
N ARG A 352 -27.92 -10.13 -14.23
CA ARG A 352 -29.06 -11.00 -14.50
C ARG A 352 -29.90 -10.49 -15.68
N GLN A 353 -30.19 -9.19 -15.73
CA GLN A 353 -30.90 -8.56 -16.82
C GLN A 353 -30.14 -8.60 -18.14
N LEU A 354 -28.81 -8.39 -18.10
CA LEU A 354 -27.96 -8.52 -19.28
C LEU A 354 -27.97 -9.94 -19.85
N VAL A 355 -27.81 -10.95 -19.00
CA VAL A 355 -27.83 -12.36 -19.42
C VAL A 355 -29.22 -12.75 -19.98
N ALA A 356 -30.30 -12.28 -19.36
CA ALA A 356 -31.65 -12.52 -19.85
C ALA A 356 -31.86 -11.92 -21.27
N ARG A 357 -31.43 -10.68 -21.50
CA ARG A 357 -31.48 -10.03 -22.83
C ARG A 357 -30.62 -10.72 -23.88
N LEU A 358 -29.44 -11.19 -23.49
CA LEU A 358 -28.57 -11.96 -24.39
C LEU A 358 -29.21 -13.30 -24.78
N ALA A 359 -29.84 -14.00 -23.83
CA ALA A 359 -30.57 -15.22 -24.07
C ALA A 359 -31.74 -15.01 -25.04
N GLU A 360 -32.53 -13.97 -24.83
CA GLU A 360 -33.66 -13.60 -25.70
C GLU A 360 -33.18 -13.30 -27.13
N ARG A 361 -32.16 -12.49 -27.31
CA ARG A 361 -31.58 -12.15 -28.62
C ARG A 361 -30.92 -13.37 -29.31
N ALA A 362 -30.32 -14.29 -28.53
CA ALA A 362 -29.77 -15.53 -29.05
C ALA A 362 -30.86 -16.58 -29.38
N GLY A 363 -32.13 -16.30 -29.10
CA GLY A 363 -33.23 -17.25 -29.25
C GLY A 363 -33.13 -18.44 -28.32
N VAL A 364 -32.56 -18.25 -27.12
CA VAL A 364 -32.31 -19.31 -26.13
C VAL A 364 -33.29 -19.16 -24.98
N VAL A 365 -34.15 -20.17 -24.83
CA VAL A 365 -35.17 -20.21 -23.75
C VAL A 365 -34.57 -20.94 -22.54
N LEU A 366 -33.67 -20.29 -21.82
CA LEU A 366 -33.07 -20.79 -20.58
C LEU A 366 -33.12 -19.71 -19.50
N SER A 367 -33.16 -20.14 -18.24
CA SER A 367 -33.01 -19.20 -17.13
C SER A 367 -31.63 -18.49 -17.17
N PRO A 368 -31.51 -17.26 -16.65
CA PRO A 368 -30.21 -16.56 -16.60
C PRO A 368 -29.12 -17.35 -15.88
N ALA A 369 -29.49 -18.15 -14.87
CA ALA A 369 -28.58 -19.03 -14.16
C ALA A 369 -28.11 -20.20 -15.02
N ALA A 370 -29.00 -20.82 -15.81
CA ALA A 370 -28.67 -21.88 -16.75
C ALA A 370 -27.81 -21.36 -17.92
N CYS A 371 -28.10 -20.17 -18.45
CA CYS A 371 -27.27 -19.49 -19.45
C CYS A 371 -25.85 -19.21 -18.92
N TRP A 372 -25.73 -18.79 -17.66
CA TRP A 372 -24.43 -18.62 -17.02
C TRP A 372 -23.69 -19.94 -16.87
N LEU A 373 -24.38 -21.00 -16.40
CA LEU A 373 -23.76 -22.29 -16.17
C LEU A 373 -23.29 -22.95 -17.47
N ILE A 374 -24.12 -22.93 -18.53
CA ILE A 374 -23.74 -23.51 -19.84
C ILE A 374 -22.53 -22.77 -20.46
N ALA A 375 -22.44 -21.46 -20.27
CA ALA A 375 -21.28 -20.69 -20.71
C ALA A 375 -19.99 -21.10 -19.96
N ARG A 376 -20.08 -21.36 -18.65
CA ARG A 376 -18.93 -21.83 -17.85
C ARG A 376 -18.51 -23.25 -18.21
N LEU A 377 -19.46 -24.12 -18.44
CA LEU A 377 -19.17 -25.50 -18.90
C LEU A 377 -18.49 -25.49 -20.27
N HIS A 378 -18.90 -24.59 -21.17
CA HIS A 378 -18.26 -24.42 -22.48
C HIS A 378 -16.81 -23.93 -22.36
N GLU A 379 -16.54 -22.96 -21.46
CA GLU A 379 -15.19 -22.45 -21.23
C GLU A 379 -14.27 -23.47 -20.53
N ALA A 380 -14.80 -24.32 -19.68
CA ALA A 380 -14.04 -25.37 -18.97
C ALA A 380 -13.63 -26.57 -19.85
N GLY A 381 -14.31 -26.77 -20.99
CA GLY A 381 -14.01 -27.88 -21.91
C GLY A 381 -14.43 -29.26 -21.35
N ALA A 382 -13.62 -30.29 -21.66
CA ALA A 382 -13.94 -31.69 -21.33
C ALA A 382 -13.57 -32.09 -19.88
N GLU A 383 -13.03 -31.21 -19.07
CA GLU A 383 -12.78 -31.48 -17.65
C GLU A 383 -14.08 -31.32 -16.86
N GLY A 384 -14.51 -32.37 -16.15
CA GLY A 384 -15.73 -32.36 -15.34
C GLY A 384 -15.72 -31.19 -14.33
N VAL A 385 -16.83 -30.46 -14.25
CA VAL A 385 -16.97 -29.27 -13.41
C VAL A 385 -17.69 -29.61 -12.12
N ASP A 386 -17.04 -29.38 -10.97
CA ASP A 386 -17.70 -29.40 -9.67
C ASP A 386 -18.53 -28.12 -9.48
N ILE A 387 -19.86 -28.28 -9.58
CA ILE A 387 -20.81 -27.18 -9.47
C ILE A 387 -20.77 -26.52 -8.08
N VAL A 388 -20.45 -27.29 -7.03
CA VAL A 388 -20.33 -26.76 -5.67
C VAL A 388 -19.11 -25.84 -5.56
N ALA A 389 -17.98 -26.31 -6.10
CA ALA A 389 -16.77 -25.48 -6.17
C ALA A 389 -16.97 -24.23 -7.06
N LEU A 390 -17.66 -24.38 -8.20
CA LEU A 390 -17.98 -23.31 -9.12
C LEU A 390 -18.91 -22.27 -8.46
N CYS A 391 -20.00 -22.68 -7.82
CA CYS A 391 -20.90 -21.77 -7.11
C CYS A 391 -20.17 -21.03 -5.99
N ARG A 392 -19.27 -21.69 -5.27
CA ARG A 392 -18.47 -21.09 -4.20
C ARG A 392 -17.48 -20.06 -4.77
N SER A 393 -16.84 -20.35 -5.89
CA SER A 393 -15.85 -19.43 -6.51
C SER A 393 -16.49 -18.16 -7.07
N TYR A 394 -17.77 -18.19 -7.45
CA TYR A 394 -18.52 -17.02 -7.99
C TYR A 394 -19.54 -16.44 -7.01
N ASP A 395 -19.51 -16.85 -5.73
CA ASP A 395 -20.43 -16.39 -4.67
C ASP A 395 -21.91 -16.51 -5.08
N ILE A 396 -22.27 -17.64 -5.71
CA ILE A 396 -23.63 -17.98 -6.13
C ILE A 396 -24.25 -18.91 -5.08
N PRO A 397 -25.46 -18.64 -4.58
CA PRO A 397 -26.14 -19.55 -3.67
C PRO A 397 -26.29 -20.94 -4.30
N LEU A 398 -25.89 -22.00 -3.56
CA LEU A 398 -25.92 -23.38 -4.04
C LEU A 398 -27.29 -23.78 -4.64
N GLY A 399 -28.39 -23.33 -4.03
CA GLY A 399 -29.73 -23.61 -4.55
C GLY A 399 -30.04 -22.96 -5.92
N VAL A 400 -29.29 -21.91 -6.33
CA VAL A 400 -29.40 -21.34 -7.68
C VAL A 400 -28.62 -22.18 -8.67
N GLY A 401 -27.41 -22.60 -8.31
CA GLY A 401 -26.57 -23.48 -9.12
C GLY A 401 -27.23 -24.85 -9.37
N GLU A 402 -27.80 -25.43 -8.32
CA GLU A 402 -28.52 -26.72 -8.45
C GLU A 402 -29.76 -26.63 -9.34
N ARG A 403 -30.54 -25.55 -9.25
CA ARG A 403 -31.69 -25.33 -10.17
C ARG A 403 -31.21 -25.15 -11.61
N ALA A 404 -30.14 -24.43 -11.84
CA ALA A 404 -29.56 -24.28 -13.18
C ALA A 404 -29.07 -25.63 -13.73
N ARG A 405 -28.43 -26.45 -12.90
CA ARG A 405 -28.02 -27.81 -13.24
C ARG A 405 -29.21 -28.69 -13.64
N THR A 406 -30.24 -28.71 -12.81
CA THR A 406 -31.46 -29.49 -13.08
C THR A 406 -32.10 -29.07 -14.39
N GLU A 407 -32.21 -27.76 -14.65
CA GLU A 407 -32.77 -27.24 -15.91
C GLU A 407 -31.96 -27.70 -17.12
N LEU A 408 -30.62 -27.73 -17.04
CA LEU A 408 -29.77 -28.19 -18.16
C LEU A 408 -29.86 -29.70 -18.34
N ILE A 409 -30.02 -30.49 -17.27
CA ILE A 409 -30.24 -31.94 -17.33
C ILE A 409 -31.59 -32.26 -17.96
N ASP A 410 -32.67 -31.60 -17.50
CA ASP A 410 -34.05 -31.83 -18.00
C ASP A 410 -34.17 -31.55 -19.50
N ARG A 411 -33.34 -30.63 -19.99
CA ARG A 411 -33.29 -30.29 -21.42
C ARG A 411 -32.25 -31.08 -22.22
N GLY A 412 -31.53 -32.01 -21.60
CA GLY A 412 -30.55 -32.86 -22.27
C GLY A 412 -29.32 -32.09 -22.84
N LEU A 413 -28.96 -30.96 -22.21
CA LEU A 413 -27.87 -30.06 -22.68
C LEU A 413 -26.51 -30.42 -22.08
N VAL A 414 -26.46 -31.28 -21.08
CA VAL A 414 -25.23 -31.68 -20.36
C VAL A 414 -25.08 -33.19 -20.38
N THR A 415 -23.82 -33.65 -20.38
CA THR A 415 -23.45 -35.04 -20.20
C THR A 415 -23.14 -35.32 -18.73
N LEU A 416 -23.58 -36.49 -18.23
CA LEU A 416 -23.43 -36.85 -16.84
C LEU A 416 -22.60 -38.15 -16.71
N ASP A 417 -21.76 -38.17 -15.68
CA ASP A 417 -21.17 -39.44 -15.19
C ASP A 417 -21.61 -39.59 -13.71
N GLY A 418 -22.61 -40.48 -13.51
CA GLY A 418 -23.30 -40.56 -12.23
C GLY A 418 -24.03 -39.26 -11.86
N ALA A 419 -23.62 -38.61 -10.77
CA ALA A 419 -24.17 -37.34 -10.30
C ALA A 419 -23.36 -36.09 -10.80
N THR A 420 -22.24 -36.31 -11.46
CA THR A 420 -21.30 -35.22 -11.87
C THR A 420 -21.56 -34.81 -13.32
N VAL A 421 -21.55 -33.49 -13.59
CA VAL A 421 -21.61 -32.96 -14.96
C VAL A 421 -20.23 -33.07 -15.58
N THR A 422 -20.09 -33.87 -16.63
CA THR A 422 -18.80 -34.11 -17.30
C THR A 422 -18.57 -33.24 -18.54
N GLY A 423 -19.63 -32.60 -19.06
CA GLY A 423 -19.50 -31.73 -20.22
C GLY A 423 -20.83 -31.30 -20.80
N LEU A 424 -20.79 -30.75 -22.00
CA LEU A 424 -21.95 -30.35 -22.80
C LEU A 424 -22.27 -31.40 -23.87
N THR A 425 -23.52 -31.61 -24.16
CA THR A 425 -23.95 -32.34 -25.37
C THR A 425 -23.70 -31.51 -26.64
N THR A 426 -23.86 -32.12 -27.82
CA THR A 426 -23.72 -31.39 -29.09
C THR A 426 -24.71 -30.21 -29.16
N GLU A 427 -25.93 -30.36 -28.67
CA GLU A 427 -26.93 -29.31 -28.58
C GLU A 427 -26.53 -28.25 -27.55
N GLY A 428 -25.99 -28.68 -26.39
CA GLY A 428 -25.45 -27.79 -25.37
C GLY A 428 -24.32 -26.91 -25.90
N HIS A 429 -23.40 -27.46 -26.68
CA HIS A 429 -22.34 -26.71 -27.35
C HIS A 429 -22.89 -25.68 -28.33
N GLN A 430 -23.88 -26.04 -29.17
CA GLN A 430 -24.50 -25.08 -30.10
C GLN A 430 -25.21 -23.91 -29.38
N ILE A 431 -25.86 -24.19 -28.27
CA ILE A 431 -26.50 -23.14 -27.45
C ILE A 431 -25.44 -22.24 -26.82
N ALA A 432 -24.35 -22.80 -26.27
CA ALA A 432 -23.24 -22.04 -25.72
C ALA A 432 -22.59 -21.14 -26.78
N GLU A 433 -22.33 -21.66 -27.98
CA GLU A 433 -21.76 -20.89 -29.09
C GLU A 433 -22.67 -19.72 -29.50
N ARG A 434 -23.99 -19.94 -29.60
CA ARG A 434 -24.96 -18.88 -29.93
C ARG A 434 -24.96 -17.78 -28.85
N LEU A 435 -24.94 -18.14 -27.59
CA LEU A 435 -24.85 -17.18 -26.48
C LEU A 435 -23.55 -16.36 -26.52
N MET A 436 -22.42 -17.04 -26.80
CA MET A 436 -21.12 -16.37 -26.91
C MET A 436 -21.02 -15.47 -28.14
N ALA A 437 -21.59 -15.90 -29.27
CA ALA A 437 -21.65 -15.08 -30.50
C ALA A 437 -22.49 -13.81 -30.29
N GLU A 438 -23.68 -13.94 -29.67
CA GLU A 438 -24.53 -12.75 -29.39
C GLU A 438 -23.90 -11.84 -28.32
N ARG A 439 -23.21 -12.41 -27.33
CA ARG A 439 -22.41 -11.62 -26.36
C ARG A 439 -21.35 -10.81 -27.07
N ARG A 440 -20.61 -11.40 -28.01
CA ARG A 440 -19.58 -10.72 -28.81
C ARG A 440 -20.21 -9.63 -29.68
N ALA A 441 -21.27 -9.93 -30.43
CA ALA A 441 -21.96 -8.98 -31.29
C ALA A 441 -22.59 -7.83 -30.49
N SER A 442 -23.15 -8.10 -29.29
CA SER A 442 -23.63 -7.06 -28.38
C SER A 442 -22.52 -6.15 -27.89
N MET A 443 -21.34 -6.71 -27.58
CA MET A 443 -20.21 -5.93 -27.13
C MET A 443 -19.64 -5.07 -28.27
N GLU A 444 -19.55 -5.62 -29.50
CA GLU A 444 -19.11 -4.88 -30.68
C GLU A 444 -20.05 -3.69 -30.96
N ARG A 445 -21.35 -3.89 -30.89
CA ARG A 445 -22.36 -2.81 -31.03
C ARG A 445 -22.23 -1.74 -29.96
N LEU A 446 -21.98 -2.12 -28.72
CA LEU A 446 -21.78 -1.19 -27.60
C LEU A 446 -20.47 -0.40 -27.72
N LEU A 447 -19.49 -0.98 -28.41
CA LEU A 447 -18.18 -0.37 -28.66
C LEU A 447 -18.07 0.24 -30.05
N GLU A 448 -19.19 0.35 -30.80
CA GLU A 448 -19.24 0.95 -32.13
C GLU A 448 -18.75 2.41 -32.05
N GLY A 449 -17.66 2.71 -32.77
CA GLY A 449 -16.99 4.03 -32.73
C GLY A 449 -15.89 4.16 -31.67
N TRP A 450 -15.57 3.10 -30.90
CA TRP A 450 -14.45 3.11 -29.96
C TRP A 450 -13.18 2.55 -30.58
N SER A 451 -12.04 3.22 -30.38
CA SER A 451 -10.72 2.69 -30.68
C SER A 451 -9.98 2.35 -29.39
N ALA A 452 -9.12 1.33 -29.40
CA ALA A 452 -8.33 0.87 -28.25
C ALA A 452 -7.37 1.95 -27.66
N GLY A 453 -7.29 3.13 -28.28
CA GLY A 453 -6.51 4.29 -27.82
C GLY A 453 -7.35 5.45 -27.27
N ASP A 454 -8.66 5.27 -27.04
CA ASP A 454 -9.51 6.34 -26.53
C ASP A 454 -9.18 6.62 -25.05
N PRO A 455 -8.74 7.86 -24.70
CA PRO A 455 -8.34 8.18 -23.32
C PRO A 455 -9.49 8.18 -22.32
N ASP A 456 -10.76 8.16 -22.77
CA ASP A 456 -11.94 8.22 -21.91
C ASP A 456 -12.65 6.85 -21.75
N LEU A 457 -11.92 5.75 -21.79
CA LEU A 457 -12.48 4.40 -21.61
C LEU A 457 -13.29 4.28 -20.30
N ALA A 458 -12.83 4.88 -19.21
CA ALA A 458 -13.54 4.86 -17.93
C ALA A 458 -14.86 5.62 -17.98
N GLY A 459 -14.90 6.75 -18.67
CA GLY A 459 -16.12 7.54 -18.91
C GLY A 459 -17.11 6.81 -19.83
N LEU A 460 -16.61 6.14 -20.87
CA LEU A 460 -17.40 5.30 -21.76
C LEU A 460 -18.02 4.12 -21.01
N LEU A 461 -17.22 3.36 -20.26
CA LEU A 461 -17.70 2.23 -19.44
C LEU A 461 -18.73 2.67 -18.40
N THR A 462 -18.57 3.85 -17.80
CA THR A 462 -19.54 4.40 -16.86
C THR A 462 -20.85 4.81 -17.55
N ARG A 463 -20.80 5.33 -18.79
CA ARG A 463 -21.98 5.64 -19.61
C ARG A 463 -22.71 4.37 -20.03
N LEU A 464 -21.98 3.38 -20.52
CA LEU A 464 -22.52 2.07 -20.91
C LEU A 464 -23.17 1.34 -19.73
N ALA A 465 -22.56 1.36 -18.55
CA ALA A 465 -23.13 0.78 -17.34
C ALA A 465 -24.47 1.47 -16.95
N ARG A 466 -24.57 2.79 -17.14
CA ARG A 466 -25.80 3.55 -16.93
C ARG A 466 -26.88 3.27 -17.97
N GLU A 467 -26.53 3.11 -19.25
CA GLU A 467 -27.50 2.75 -20.31
C GLU A 467 -28.01 1.34 -20.13
N VAL A 468 -27.16 0.37 -19.84
CA VAL A 468 -27.57 -1.01 -19.53
C VAL A 468 -28.51 -1.07 -18.31
N GLY A 469 -28.37 -0.16 -17.35
CA GLY A 469 -29.24 -0.05 -16.16
C GLY A 469 -30.51 0.79 -16.36
N ARG A 470 -30.62 1.59 -17.43
CA ARG A 470 -31.73 2.54 -17.65
C ARG A 470 -32.80 2.08 -18.61
N GLU A 471 -32.60 1.06 -19.45
CA GLU A 471 -33.70 0.50 -20.24
C GLU A 471 -34.69 -0.16 -19.28
N PRO A 472 -35.97 0.33 -19.23
CA PRO A 472 -37.00 -0.30 -18.43
C PRO A 472 -37.22 -1.73 -18.91
N PRO A 473 -37.49 -2.71 -17.99
CA PRO A 473 -37.91 -4.03 -18.41
C PRO A 473 -39.15 -3.86 -19.30
N GLN A 474 -39.12 -4.36 -20.54
CA GLN A 474 -40.31 -4.54 -21.30
C GLN A 474 -41.25 -5.42 -20.46
N GLU A 475 -42.44 -4.94 -20.15
CA GLU A 475 -43.49 -5.70 -19.50
C GLU A 475 -43.64 -7.02 -20.27
N VAL A 476 -43.20 -8.10 -19.64
CA VAL A 476 -43.53 -9.44 -20.10
C VAL A 476 -45.04 -9.54 -19.86
N ALA A 477 -45.83 -9.50 -20.93
CA ALA A 477 -47.25 -9.72 -20.90
C ALA A 477 -47.49 -11.02 -20.11
N GLU A 478 -48.15 -10.93 -18.97
CA GLU A 478 -48.60 -12.11 -18.22
C GLU A 478 -49.35 -13.02 -19.18
N PRO A 479 -49.08 -14.32 -19.24
CA PRO A 479 -49.86 -15.25 -20.01
C PRO A 479 -51.30 -15.19 -19.46
N ALA A 480 -52.23 -14.82 -20.31
CA ALA A 480 -53.64 -14.71 -20.01
C ALA A 480 -54.10 -16.00 -19.33
N THR A 481 -54.55 -15.89 -18.09
CA THR A 481 -55.23 -16.95 -17.35
C THR A 481 -56.44 -17.41 -18.15
N PRO A 482 -56.59 -18.71 -18.46
CA PRO A 482 -57.77 -19.19 -19.14
C PRO A 482 -58.98 -18.99 -18.20
N VAL A 483 -59.92 -18.17 -18.67
CA VAL A 483 -61.22 -17.98 -18.04
C VAL A 483 -61.92 -19.33 -17.97
N GLY A 484 -61.96 -19.91 -16.79
CA GLY A 484 -62.71 -21.14 -16.52
C GLY A 484 -64.20 -20.93 -16.78
N ALA A 485 -64.71 -21.76 -17.67
CA ALA A 485 -66.14 -21.88 -17.94
C ALA A 485 -66.83 -22.36 -16.66
N GLY A 486 -67.92 -21.73 -16.36
CA GLY A 486 -68.73 -21.94 -15.18
C GLY A 486 -69.44 -23.31 -15.11
N ARG A 487 -69.72 -23.74 -13.94
CA ARG A 487 -71.01 -24.05 -13.38
C ARG A 487 -70.91 -24.26 -11.89
#